data_5d0ab551c3887b70d80d6cdf4d7559ac
#
_entry.id   5d0ab551c3887b70d80d6cdf4d7559ac
#
_cell.length_a   1.000
_cell.length_b   1.000
_cell.length_c   1.000
_cell.angle_alpha   90.00
_cell.angle_beta   90.00
_cell.angle_gamma   90.00
#
_symmetry.space_group_name_H-M   'P 1'
#
loop_
_entity.id
_entity.type
_entity.pdbx_description
1 polymer ?
#
loop_
_entity_poly.entity_id
_entity_poly.type
_entity_poly.pdbx_seq_one_letter_code
_entity_poly.pdbx_strand_id
1 'polypeptide(L)'
;MKLISRKENEGIMKKIWIILALILTLLCGCQADENTNAFDYGDDISKAQEIAVISPDTSEVIETITSKEDIENFVHALDFEQWKLTSLPDEAIEIGSFGLAQEETIKLGQTDTDGTFSDIATITLYDNSYIRFEVSDLVMDFEVSEGTADYLSGYFE
;
A
#
# COMPACT_ATOMS: atom_id res chain seq x y z
N MET A 1 -0.25 -10.19 -72.76
CA MET A 1 -0.57 -9.05 -71.91
C MET A 1 -0.96 -9.50 -70.51
N LYS A 2 -0.05 -10.10 -69.72
CA LYS A 2 -0.35 -10.71 -68.41
C LYS A 2 0.87 -10.80 -67.44
N LEU A 3 1.84 -9.91 -67.56
CA LEU A 3 3.07 -9.94 -66.76
C LEU A 3 3.30 -8.68 -65.89
N ILE A 4 2.47 -7.65 -66.00
CA ILE A 4 2.65 -6.40 -65.27
C ILE A 4 1.94 -6.42 -63.88
N SER A 5 0.89 -7.24 -63.73
CA SER A 5 0.12 -7.29 -62.47
C SER A 5 0.79 -8.05 -61.32
N ARG A 6 1.78 -8.88 -61.59
CA ARG A 6 2.43 -9.73 -60.54
C ARG A 6 3.46 -8.98 -59.73
N LYS A 7 4.18 -8.04 -60.35
CA LYS A 7 5.21 -7.24 -59.66
C LYS A 7 4.67 -6.18 -58.70
N GLU A 8 3.48 -5.62 -59.02
CA GLU A 8 2.85 -4.64 -58.13
C GLU A 8 2.32 -5.25 -56.85
N ASN A 9 1.76 -6.48 -56.91
CA ASN A 9 1.28 -7.19 -55.71
C ASN A 9 2.43 -7.62 -54.77
N GLU A 10 3.60 -7.93 -55.25
CA GLU A 10 4.74 -8.27 -54.42
C GLU A 10 5.26 -7.05 -53.62
N GLY A 11 5.21 -5.86 -54.21
CA GLY A 11 5.59 -4.63 -53.56
C GLY A 11 4.61 -4.22 -52.46
N ILE A 12 3.34 -4.42 -52.72
CA ILE A 12 2.25 -4.09 -51.75
C ILE A 12 2.28 -5.09 -50.57
N MET A 13 2.46 -6.39 -50.85
CA MET A 13 2.55 -7.40 -49.78
C MET A 13 3.77 -7.18 -48.89
N LYS A 14 4.94 -6.84 -49.46
CA LYS A 14 6.11 -6.50 -48.65
C LYS A 14 5.90 -5.29 -47.75
N LYS A 15 5.21 -4.24 -48.24
CA LYS A 15 4.86 -3.06 -47.43
C LYS A 15 3.88 -3.39 -46.34
N ILE A 16 2.89 -4.24 -46.59
CA ILE A 16 1.91 -4.70 -45.57
C ILE A 16 2.61 -5.52 -44.49
N TRP A 17 3.57 -6.41 -44.87
CA TRP A 17 4.34 -7.18 -43.89
C TRP A 17 5.23 -6.31 -43.00
N ILE A 18 5.83 -5.25 -43.59
CA ILE A 18 6.64 -4.30 -42.80
C ILE A 18 5.77 -3.48 -41.85
N ILE A 19 4.59 -3.05 -42.29
CA ILE A 19 3.65 -2.32 -41.42
C ILE A 19 3.12 -3.23 -40.31
N LEU A 20 2.80 -4.50 -40.62
CA LEU A 20 2.34 -5.47 -39.63
C LEU A 20 3.44 -5.80 -38.60
N ALA A 21 4.70 -5.93 -39.04
CA ALA A 21 5.83 -6.11 -38.15
C ALA A 21 6.08 -4.88 -37.27
N LEU A 22 5.90 -3.66 -37.80
CA LEU A 22 6.03 -2.42 -37.03
C LEU A 22 4.92 -2.26 -35.98
N ILE A 23 3.69 -2.70 -36.29
CA ILE A 23 2.58 -2.70 -35.32
C ILE A 23 2.80 -3.74 -34.23
N LEU A 24 3.35 -4.91 -34.55
CA LEU A 24 3.66 -5.93 -33.55
C LEU A 24 4.75 -5.48 -32.55
N THR A 25 5.72 -4.67 -32.98
CA THR A 25 6.75 -4.14 -32.09
C THR A 25 6.24 -3.04 -31.15
N LEU A 26 5.14 -2.37 -31.51
CA LEU A 26 4.49 -1.37 -30.64
C LEU A 26 3.59 -2.01 -29.57
N LEU A 27 3.20 -3.28 -29.71
CA LEU A 27 2.43 -4.02 -28.73
C LEU A 27 3.28 -4.72 -27.64
N CYS A 28 4.60 -4.80 -27.82
CA CYS A 28 5.53 -5.33 -26.82
C CYS A 28 6.02 -4.28 -25.80
N GLY A 29 5.44 -3.09 -25.79
CA GLY A 29 5.88 -1.95 -24.98
C GLY A 29 5.10 -1.69 -23.69
N CYS A 30 4.28 -2.62 -23.22
CA CYS A 30 3.71 -2.59 -21.88
C CYS A 30 4.00 -3.92 -21.19
N GLN A 31 5.25 -4.14 -20.80
CA GLN A 31 5.45 -4.81 -19.52
C GLN A 31 5.06 -3.77 -18.48
N ALA A 32 3.81 -3.81 -18.06
CA ALA A 32 3.48 -3.33 -16.75
C ALA A 32 4.38 -4.14 -15.81
N ASP A 33 5.34 -3.50 -15.20
CA ASP A 33 5.98 -4.02 -14.01
C ASP A 33 4.82 -4.33 -13.06
N GLU A 34 4.52 -5.60 -12.85
CA GLU A 34 3.58 -6.08 -11.83
C GLU A 34 4.09 -5.82 -10.40
N ASN A 35 5.03 -4.90 -10.25
CA ASN A 35 5.53 -4.39 -8.97
C ASN A 35 4.87 -3.07 -8.56
N THR A 36 3.75 -2.68 -9.14
CA THR A 36 2.93 -1.56 -8.68
C THR A 36 1.95 -1.97 -7.59
N ASN A 37 2.37 -2.84 -6.67
CA ASN A 37 1.61 -3.14 -5.45
C ASN A 37 2.40 -2.88 -4.17
N ALA A 38 3.50 -2.21 -4.22
CA ALA A 38 3.92 -1.43 -3.07
C ALA A 38 2.97 -0.23 -3.02
N PHE A 39 1.83 -0.43 -2.37
CA PHE A 39 0.98 0.66 -1.97
C PHE A 39 1.90 1.70 -1.33
N ASP A 40 1.91 2.91 -1.86
CA ASP A 40 2.68 4.06 -1.37
C ASP A 40 2.14 4.56 -0.01
N TYR A 41 1.51 3.66 0.75
CA TYR A 41 1.02 3.92 2.11
C TYR A 41 2.17 4.10 3.10
N GLY A 42 3.35 3.58 2.79
CA GLY A 42 4.53 3.79 3.59
C GLY A 42 4.87 5.28 3.74
N ASP A 43 4.69 6.06 2.67
CA ASP A 43 4.94 7.50 2.67
C ASP A 43 3.92 8.26 3.53
N ASP A 44 2.66 7.86 3.55
CA ASP A 44 1.65 8.51 4.38
C ASP A 44 1.78 8.10 5.85
N ILE A 45 2.04 6.83 6.12
CA ILE A 45 2.27 6.32 7.47
C ILE A 45 3.55 6.89 8.08
N SER A 46 4.61 7.11 7.28
CA SER A 46 5.86 7.72 7.74
C SER A 46 5.68 9.18 8.21
N LYS A 47 4.56 9.81 7.90
CA LYS A 47 4.18 11.15 8.37
C LYS A 47 3.50 11.13 9.74
N ALA A 48 3.20 9.97 10.30
CA ALA A 48 2.62 9.85 11.62
C ALA A 48 3.50 10.57 12.66
N GLN A 49 2.87 11.31 13.55
CA GLN A 49 3.52 12.03 14.64
C GLN A 49 3.06 11.51 15.99
N GLU A 50 2.02 10.70 15.99
CA GLU A 50 1.47 10.02 17.14
C GLU A 50 0.96 8.65 16.73
N ILE A 51 1.20 7.63 17.57
CA ILE A 51 0.62 6.30 17.45
C ILE A 51 -0.05 5.95 18.78
N ALA A 52 -1.35 5.77 18.75
CA ALA A 52 -2.14 5.33 19.89
C ALA A 52 -2.26 3.80 19.85
N VAL A 53 -1.83 3.11 20.91
CA VAL A 53 -2.03 1.67 21.08
C VAL A 53 -3.34 1.45 21.83
N ILE A 54 -4.26 0.69 21.23
CA ILE A 54 -5.65 0.58 21.67
C ILE A 54 -5.94 -0.87 22.05
N SER A 55 -6.43 -1.06 23.27
CA SER A 55 -6.83 -2.38 23.79
C SER A 55 -8.08 -2.91 23.06
N PRO A 56 -8.10 -4.18 22.64
CA PRO A 56 -9.26 -4.80 21.99
C PRO A 56 -10.44 -4.95 22.96
N ASP A 57 -10.17 -5.15 24.24
CA ASP A 57 -11.19 -5.45 25.25
C ASP A 57 -11.98 -4.21 25.68
N THR A 58 -11.30 -3.06 25.82
CA THR A 58 -11.88 -1.84 26.39
C THR A 58 -12.00 -0.73 25.36
N SER A 59 -11.36 -0.84 24.20
CA SER A 59 -11.20 0.24 23.21
C SER A 59 -10.55 1.50 23.79
N GLU A 60 -9.79 1.34 24.88
CA GLU A 60 -9.06 2.43 25.51
C GLU A 60 -7.62 2.48 24.99
N VAL A 61 -7.07 3.68 24.91
CA VAL A 61 -5.64 3.87 24.60
C VAL A 61 -4.84 3.44 25.83
N ILE A 62 -4.01 2.42 25.65
CA ILE A 62 -3.14 1.86 26.71
C ILE A 62 -1.73 2.44 26.65
N GLU A 63 -1.30 2.92 25.50
CA GLU A 63 -0.01 3.56 25.29
C GLU A 63 -0.11 4.58 24.16
N THR A 64 0.74 5.62 24.20
CA THR A 64 0.87 6.60 23.12
C THR A 64 2.34 6.79 22.80
N ILE A 65 2.71 6.56 21.54
CA ILE A 65 4.07 6.74 21.02
C ILE A 65 4.14 8.08 20.31
N THR A 66 4.99 8.99 20.81
CA THR A 66 5.17 10.34 20.24
C THR A 66 6.64 10.65 19.92
N SER A 67 7.56 9.79 20.37
CA SER A 67 8.97 9.92 20.03
C SER A 67 9.17 9.63 18.54
N LYS A 68 9.82 10.54 17.84
CA LYS A 68 10.11 10.36 16.41
C LYS A 68 10.91 9.09 16.14
N GLU A 69 11.88 8.78 16.98
CA GLU A 69 12.70 7.57 16.85
C GLU A 69 11.86 6.31 17.00
N ASP A 70 10.93 6.28 17.98
CA ASP A 70 10.07 5.11 18.22
C ASP A 70 9.03 4.97 17.09
N ILE A 71 8.50 6.07 16.54
CA ILE A 71 7.62 6.04 15.39
C ILE A 71 8.36 5.52 14.14
N GLU A 72 9.59 5.99 13.89
CA GLU A 72 10.41 5.47 12.79
C GLU A 72 10.70 3.97 12.95
N ASN A 73 10.99 3.51 14.17
CA ASN A 73 11.19 2.09 14.48
C ASN A 73 9.90 1.28 14.25
N PHE A 74 8.76 1.79 14.69
CA PHE A 74 7.46 1.17 14.47
C PHE A 74 7.16 1.02 12.97
N VAL A 75 7.29 2.09 12.20
CA VAL A 75 7.05 2.08 10.74
C VAL A 75 8.02 1.11 10.04
N HIS A 76 9.28 1.06 10.46
CA HIS A 76 10.26 0.13 9.92
C HIS A 76 9.89 -1.34 10.24
N ALA A 77 9.39 -1.61 11.45
CA ALA A 77 9.00 -2.95 11.87
C ALA A 77 7.74 -3.47 11.16
N LEU A 78 6.92 -2.59 10.58
CA LEU A 78 5.77 -3.00 9.77
C LEU A 78 6.17 -3.77 8.52
N ASP A 79 7.38 -3.51 7.95
CA ASP A 79 7.94 -4.24 6.80
C ASP A 79 6.93 -4.43 5.66
N PHE A 80 6.38 -3.33 5.14
CA PHE A 80 5.32 -3.30 4.12
C PHE A 80 5.62 -4.14 2.88
N GLU A 81 6.89 -4.35 2.56
CA GLU A 81 7.31 -5.16 1.41
C GLU A 81 6.93 -6.63 1.54
N GLN A 82 6.73 -7.11 2.78
CA GLN A 82 6.35 -8.48 3.07
C GLN A 82 4.83 -8.68 3.20
N TRP A 83 4.05 -7.61 3.12
CA TRP A 83 2.60 -7.68 3.24
C TRP A 83 1.97 -8.38 2.04
N LYS A 84 1.11 -9.35 2.31
CA LYS A 84 0.39 -10.09 1.28
C LYS A 84 -1.09 -9.84 1.42
N LEU A 85 -1.68 -9.19 0.42
CA LEU A 85 -3.12 -8.96 0.38
C LEU A 85 -3.88 -10.29 0.48
N THR A 86 -4.83 -10.37 1.38
CA THR A 86 -5.62 -11.58 1.66
C THR A 86 -7.03 -11.20 2.10
N SER A 87 -7.78 -12.16 2.62
CA SER A 87 -9.03 -11.91 3.33
C SER A 87 -8.86 -12.40 4.76
N LEU A 88 -9.32 -11.60 5.72
CA LEU A 88 -9.29 -11.98 7.12
C LEU A 88 -10.18 -13.21 7.33
N PRO A 89 -9.70 -14.27 8.01
CA PRO A 89 -10.53 -15.41 8.39
C PRO A 89 -11.72 -15.02 9.29
N ASP A 90 -12.87 -15.67 9.10
CA ASP A 90 -14.07 -15.38 9.90
C ASP A 90 -13.88 -15.61 11.41
N GLU A 91 -12.93 -16.45 11.78
CA GLU A 91 -12.61 -16.82 13.18
C GLU A 91 -11.39 -16.04 13.73
N ALA A 92 -10.86 -15.05 13.01
CA ALA A 92 -9.71 -14.27 13.44
C ALA A 92 -10.03 -13.50 14.72
N ILE A 93 -9.10 -13.59 15.69
CA ILE A 93 -9.24 -12.95 16.99
C ILE A 93 -8.40 -11.69 17.01
N GLU A 94 -9.03 -10.55 17.31
CA GLU A 94 -8.32 -9.28 17.47
C GLU A 94 -7.40 -9.32 18.69
N ILE A 95 -6.13 -8.90 18.50
CA ILE A 95 -5.13 -8.77 19.56
C ILE A 95 -5.08 -7.32 20.04
N GLY A 96 -5.29 -6.35 19.14
CA GLY A 96 -5.34 -4.94 19.44
C GLY A 96 -5.15 -4.09 18.20
N SER A 97 -5.19 -2.77 18.38
CA SER A 97 -5.07 -1.86 17.24
C SER A 97 -4.16 -0.66 17.51
N PHE A 98 -3.70 -0.04 16.43
CA PHE A 98 -2.83 1.11 16.41
C PHE A 98 -3.49 2.21 15.58
N GLY A 99 -3.85 3.32 16.22
CA GLY A 99 -4.32 4.53 15.54
C GLY A 99 -3.14 5.43 15.22
N LEU A 100 -2.89 5.70 13.95
CA LEU A 100 -1.82 6.58 13.50
C LEU A 100 -2.41 7.96 13.19
N ALA A 101 -1.82 9.00 13.75
CA ALA A 101 -2.28 10.37 13.59
C ALA A 101 -1.14 11.32 13.25
N GLN A 102 -1.47 12.41 12.58
CA GLN A 102 -0.57 13.53 12.33
C GLN A 102 -1.25 14.85 12.64
N GLU A 103 -0.47 15.85 13.00
CA GLU A 103 -0.93 17.21 13.17
C GLU A 103 -1.47 17.77 11.84
N GLU A 104 -2.64 18.40 11.87
CA GLU A 104 -3.21 19.02 10.67
C GLU A 104 -2.23 20.02 10.05
N THR A 105 -2.07 19.93 8.74
CA THR A 105 -1.23 20.87 7.99
C THR A 105 -1.86 22.25 7.95
N ILE A 106 -1.02 23.30 8.00
CA ILE A 106 -1.47 24.69 7.89
C ILE A 106 -2.26 24.88 6.60
N LYS A 107 -3.53 25.29 6.74
CA LYS A 107 -4.39 25.59 5.59
C LYS A 107 -4.05 26.96 5.01
N LEU A 108 -4.33 27.18 3.74
CA LEU A 108 -4.06 28.45 3.07
C LEU A 108 -4.75 29.62 3.82
N GLY A 109 -3.95 30.54 4.37
CA GLY A 109 -4.45 31.69 5.16
C GLY A 109 -4.36 31.52 6.68
N GLN A 110 -3.88 30.38 7.18
CA GLN A 110 -3.52 30.19 8.59
C GLN A 110 -2.03 30.45 8.77
N THR A 111 -1.64 30.92 9.94
CA THR A 111 -0.23 31.20 10.31
C THR A 111 0.38 30.10 11.17
N ASP A 112 -0.46 29.32 11.87
CA ASP A 112 -0.04 28.26 12.77
C ASP A 112 -1.04 27.10 12.70
N THR A 113 -0.61 25.88 13.06
CA THR A 113 -1.51 24.75 13.34
C THR A 113 -2.21 24.99 14.68
N ASP A 114 -3.39 24.46 14.85
CA ASP A 114 -4.10 24.52 16.14
C ASP A 114 -3.70 23.38 17.09
N GLY A 115 -2.76 22.54 16.68
CA GLY A 115 -2.29 21.38 17.42
C GLY A 115 -3.27 20.19 17.39
N THR A 116 -4.28 20.25 16.51
CA THR A 116 -5.23 19.14 16.35
C THR A 116 -4.60 18.03 15.52
N PHE A 117 -4.67 16.79 16.01
CA PHE A 117 -4.27 15.61 15.29
C PHE A 117 -5.44 15.06 14.48
N SER A 118 -5.15 14.61 13.27
CA SER A 118 -6.08 13.90 12.41
C SER A 118 -5.61 12.47 12.22
N ASP A 119 -6.52 11.53 12.35
CA ASP A 119 -6.24 10.12 12.07
C ASP A 119 -5.91 9.95 10.58
N ILE A 120 -4.80 9.28 10.31
CA ILE A 120 -4.34 8.98 8.96
C ILE A 120 -4.57 7.52 8.59
N ALA A 121 -4.41 6.61 9.54
CA ALA A 121 -4.64 5.18 9.34
C ALA A 121 -4.90 4.45 10.66
N THR A 122 -5.50 3.29 10.57
CA THR A 122 -5.59 2.32 11.67
C THR A 122 -5.04 0.97 11.22
N ILE A 123 -4.26 0.34 12.08
CA ILE A 123 -3.76 -1.02 11.89
C ILE A 123 -4.33 -1.87 13.02
N THR A 124 -5.15 -2.87 12.71
CA THR A 124 -5.67 -3.83 13.68
C THR A 124 -4.94 -5.14 13.50
N LEU A 125 -4.30 -5.63 14.55
CA LEU A 125 -3.61 -6.91 14.60
C LEU A 125 -4.58 -8.01 15.01
N TYR A 126 -4.54 -9.12 14.29
CA TYR A 126 -5.26 -10.35 14.59
C TYR A 126 -4.27 -11.49 14.82
N ASP A 127 -4.77 -12.57 15.38
CA ASP A 127 -4.03 -13.81 15.54
C ASP A 127 -3.56 -14.38 14.18
N ASN A 128 -2.60 -15.32 14.23
CA ASN A 128 -2.05 -15.97 13.03
C ASN A 128 -1.44 -15.01 11.99
N SER A 129 -0.87 -13.88 12.45
CA SER A 129 -0.15 -12.90 11.62
C SER A 129 -1.04 -12.20 10.57
N TYR A 130 -2.31 -11.98 10.87
CA TYR A 130 -3.19 -11.15 10.05
C TYR A 130 -3.27 -9.74 10.59
N ILE A 131 -3.38 -8.79 9.68
CA ILE A 131 -3.70 -7.41 10.00
C ILE A 131 -4.82 -6.90 9.11
N ARG A 132 -5.59 -5.96 9.64
CA ARG A 132 -6.49 -5.09 8.89
C ARG A 132 -5.90 -3.70 8.87
N PHE A 133 -5.79 -3.14 7.69
CA PHE A 133 -5.32 -1.78 7.45
C PHE A 133 -6.46 -0.93 6.93
N GLU A 134 -6.74 0.16 7.63
CA GLU A 134 -7.82 1.09 7.31
C GLU A 134 -7.22 2.48 7.08
N VAL A 135 -7.52 3.08 5.94
CA VAL A 135 -7.13 4.45 5.59
C VAL A 135 -8.31 5.12 4.88
N SER A 136 -8.82 6.19 5.43
CA SER A 136 -10.06 6.83 4.97
C SER A 136 -11.22 5.81 4.89
N ASP A 137 -11.79 5.61 3.69
CA ASP A 137 -12.87 4.64 3.45
C ASP A 137 -12.36 3.28 2.94
N LEU A 138 -11.05 3.10 2.85
CA LEU A 138 -10.44 1.88 2.34
C LEU A 138 -10.06 0.94 3.47
N VAL A 139 -10.55 -0.29 3.40
CA VAL A 139 -10.23 -1.38 4.33
C VAL A 139 -9.59 -2.52 3.56
N MET A 140 -8.44 -2.97 4.02
CA MET A 140 -7.68 -4.05 3.39
C MET A 140 -7.14 -4.99 4.46
N ASP A 141 -7.18 -6.28 4.16
CA ASP A 141 -6.64 -7.32 5.03
C ASP A 141 -5.34 -7.88 4.44
N PHE A 142 -4.36 -8.13 5.28
CA PHE A 142 -3.06 -8.64 4.89
C PHE A 142 -2.60 -9.76 5.82
N GLU A 143 -1.85 -10.69 5.24
CA GLU A 143 -0.95 -11.56 5.98
C GLU A 143 0.42 -10.88 6.07
N VAL A 144 0.99 -10.80 7.26
CA VAL A 144 2.30 -10.18 7.52
C VAL A 144 3.32 -11.22 7.96
N SER A 145 4.58 -10.83 8.05
CA SER A 145 5.62 -11.72 8.56
C SER A 145 5.42 -12.02 10.05
N GLU A 146 5.87 -13.19 10.52
CA GLU A 146 5.88 -13.53 11.96
C GLU A 146 6.62 -12.46 12.77
N GLY A 147 7.74 -11.93 12.24
CA GLY A 147 8.50 -10.88 12.92
C GLY A 147 7.72 -9.57 13.10
N THR A 148 6.92 -9.18 12.10
CA THR A 148 6.00 -8.03 12.21
C THR A 148 4.91 -8.31 13.25
N ALA A 149 4.28 -9.48 13.18
CA ALA A 149 3.22 -9.85 14.11
C ALA A 149 3.72 -9.93 15.56
N ASP A 150 4.89 -10.53 15.82
CA ASP A 150 5.53 -10.61 17.12
C ASP A 150 5.88 -9.22 17.68
N TYR A 151 6.40 -8.33 16.83
CA TYR A 151 6.70 -6.96 17.23
C TYR A 151 5.44 -6.21 17.65
N LEU A 152 4.37 -6.29 16.87
CA LEU A 152 3.11 -5.61 17.16
C LEU A 152 2.41 -6.21 18.39
N SER A 153 2.42 -7.54 18.56
CA SER A 153 1.80 -8.20 19.72
C SER A 153 2.47 -7.83 21.04
N GLY A 154 3.76 -7.52 21.01
CA GLY A 154 4.52 -7.10 22.20
C GLY A 154 3.98 -5.84 22.90
N TYR A 155 3.14 -5.06 22.25
CA TYR A 155 2.46 -3.90 22.86
C TYR A 155 1.25 -4.28 23.73
N PHE A 156 0.78 -5.53 23.62
CA PHE A 156 -0.42 -6.02 24.30
C PHE A 156 -0.14 -7.11 25.36
N GLU A 157 1.14 -7.39 25.65
CA GLU A 157 1.59 -8.39 26.64
C GLU A 157 1.76 -7.87 28.08
#